data_c5b5f973206b11c6b35f48028c5528de
#
_entry.id   c5b5f973206b11c6b35f48028c5528de
#
_cell.length_a   1.000
_cell.length_b   1.000
_cell.length_c   1.000
_cell.angle_alpha   90.00
_cell.angle_beta   90.00
_cell.angle_gamma   90.00
#
_symmetry.space_group_name_H-M   'P 1'
#
loop_
_entity.id
_entity.type
_entity.pdbx_description
1 polymer ?
#
loop_
_entity_poly.entity_id
_entity_poly.type
_entity_poly.pdbx_seq_one_letter_code
_entity_poly.pdbx_strand_id
1 'polypeptide(L)'
;MKKLLLSAFVICLAGTSIAQESPLWMRHCALSPDGTTIAFTYKGDIYTVPSTGGRATQITTNPAFDTEPVWSPDSKQIAFASDRMGSLDVFVVSSEGGAPQRLTTHSGSEKPVAYKDNKHILFTANIAPSAEDAGFPSGQFQQVYEVAVTGGRPAMFSSMPMECISINKEGVMLYQDKKGYEDYWRKHQVSPIARDIWTYTPGKKPVYQKQTTFGGEDREPVWSPDGKSFYYLSEEKGSFNIFQRTPGTTTSQQITFHTKHPVRFLSISTTGTLCYGYDGEIYTLTPGKQPQKVNISILADKNDKDIIRQIKSNGATDIAVSPKGKEVAFIMRGDVYVTSIDYKTTKQITNTPDQERNISFAPDGRTLVYSSERDGLWQLYTSTIVRKEEKQFTYATELKEERLTNSKVASFQPQFSPDGKEVAFLENRTAIRVINLKSKAVRTVMVFPANHPAVGILGVNAVRRPDMVGEIRVVVPMHPVRHASRDLQTFHARQVSLCVCLKRGQAQRKEHHYKDV
;
A
#
# COMPACT_ATOMS: atom_id res chain seq x y z
N MET A 1 77.50 -13.42 -3.38
CA MET A 1 76.50 -12.77 -4.22
C MET A 1 75.10 -13.34 -3.83
N LYS A 2 74.36 -12.65 -2.94
CA LYS A 2 73.03 -13.09 -2.50
C LYS A 2 72.00 -12.33 -3.35
N LYS A 3 71.21 -13.07 -4.14
CA LYS A 3 70.08 -12.52 -4.90
C LYS A 3 68.89 -12.39 -3.96
N LEU A 4 68.43 -11.17 -3.70
CA LEU A 4 67.18 -10.87 -3.04
C LEU A 4 66.04 -11.02 -4.08
N LEU A 5 65.15 -11.97 -3.87
CA LEU A 5 63.87 -12.09 -4.55
C LEU A 5 62.86 -11.21 -3.83
N LEU A 6 62.42 -10.14 -4.48
CA LEU A 6 61.35 -9.28 -4.01
C LEU A 6 60.02 -9.84 -4.56
N SER A 7 59.26 -10.54 -3.70
CA SER A 7 57.91 -10.99 -4.03
C SER A 7 56.95 -9.82 -3.86
N ALA A 8 56.43 -9.28 -4.96
CA ALA A 8 55.35 -8.30 -4.94
C ALA A 8 54.02 -9.01 -4.62
N PHE A 9 53.49 -8.76 -3.45
CA PHE A 9 52.18 -9.23 -3.04
C PHE A 9 51.12 -8.23 -3.60
N VAL A 10 50.52 -8.61 -4.73
CA VAL A 10 49.35 -7.86 -5.26
C VAL A 10 48.14 -8.22 -4.42
N ILE A 11 47.78 -7.36 -3.50
CA ILE A 11 46.49 -7.46 -2.76
C ILE A 11 45.40 -7.03 -3.74
N CYS A 12 44.71 -8.00 -4.38
CA CYS A 12 43.41 -7.76 -5.00
C CYS A 12 42.41 -7.43 -3.91
N LEU A 13 42.15 -6.15 -3.68
CA LEU A 13 40.97 -5.68 -3.00
C LEU A 13 39.77 -6.03 -3.90
N ALA A 14 39.22 -7.22 -3.72
CA ALA A 14 37.88 -7.55 -4.17
C ALA A 14 36.91 -6.67 -3.35
N GLY A 15 36.65 -5.47 -3.83
CA GLY A 15 35.54 -4.68 -3.34
C GLY A 15 34.29 -5.51 -3.54
N THR A 16 33.69 -5.97 -2.44
CA THR A 16 32.31 -6.47 -2.47
C THR A 16 31.45 -5.31 -2.90
N SER A 17 31.20 -5.18 -4.21
CA SER A 17 30.11 -4.35 -4.68
C SER A 17 28.84 -5.00 -4.11
N ILE A 18 28.27 -4.39 -3.07
CA ILE A 18 26.90 -4.66 -2.69
C ILE A 18 26.11 -4.37 -3.97
N ALA A 19 25.63 -5.41 -4.62
CA ALA A 19 24.77 -5.26 -5.78
C ALA A 19 23.55 -4.47 -5.28
N GLN A 20 23.47 -3.21 -5.67
CA GLN A 20 22.32 -2.38 -5.40
C GLN A 20 21.19 -3.02 -6.20
N GLU A 21 20.17 -3.55 -5.50
CA GLU A 21 19.00 -4.12 -6.16
C GLU A 21 18.40 -3.05 -7.06
N SER A 22 18.23 -3.39 -8.35
CA SER A 22 17.55 -2.51 -9.29
C SER A 22 16.13 -2.26 -8.78
N PRO A 23 15.65 -1.02 -8.70
CA PRO A 23 14.28 -0.75 -8.28
C PRO A 23 13.31 -1.41 -9.27
N LEU A 24 12.35 -2.16 -8.75
CA LEU A 24 11.27 -2.77 -9.54
C LEU A 24 9.99 -1.94 -9.43
N TRP A 25 9.06 -2.17 -10.34
CA TRP A 25 7.76 -1.49 -10.39
C TRP A 25 7.83 0.00 -10.75
N MET A 26 8.83 0.37 -11.56
CA MET A 26 8.83 1.68 -12.23
C MET A 26 7.70 1.68 -13.27
N ARG A 27 6.84 2.71 -13.23
CA ARG A 27 5.62 2.79 -14.06
C ARG A 27 5.56 4.10 -14.80
N HIS A 28 4.68 4.15 -15.83
CA HIS A 28 4.40 5.36 -16.59
C HIS A 28 5.67 6.05 -17.09
N CYS A 29 6.61 5.25 -17.64
CA CYS A 29 7.83 5.82 -18.18
C CYS A 29 7.55 6.61 -19.47
N ALA A 30 8.08 7.82 -19.53
CA ALA A 30 7.94 8.75 -20.64
C ALA A 30 9.32 9.31 -21.01
N LEU A 31 9.77 9.07 -22.23
CA LEU A 31 11.01 9.61 -22.76
C LEU A 31 10.81 11.08 -23.17
N SER A 32 11.73 11.94 -22.79
CA SER A 32 11.70 13.34 -23.22
C SER A 32 11.80 13.45 -24.76
N PRO A 33 11.15 14.43 -25.39
CA PRO A 33 11.23 14.63 -26.84
C PRO A 33 12.65 14.71 -27.39
N ASP A 34 13.60 15.29 -26.67
CA ASP A 34 15.03 15.34 -27.05
C ASP A 34 15.75 13.98 -26.90
N GLY A 35 15.11 13.00 -26.26
CA GLY A 35 15.66 11.65 -26.06
C GLY A 35 16.69 11.51 -24.94
N THR A 36 16.93 12.54 -24.15
CA THR A 36 18.01 12.56 -23.15
C THR A 36 17.59 12.04 -21.79
N THR A 37 16.30 12.20 -21.42
CA THR A 37 15.81 11.96 -20.06
C THR A 37 14.52 11.15 -20.07
N ILE A 38 14.39 10.23 -19.13
CA ILE A 38 13.16 9.44 -18.90
C ILE A 38 12.52 9.91 -17.60
N ALA A 39 11.27 10.36 -17.64
CA ALA A 39 10.44 10.55 -16.46
C ALA A 39 9.66 9.26 -16.18
N PHE A 40 9.46 8.93 -14.91
CA PHE A 40 8.68 7.75 -14.52
C PHE A 40 8.09 7.90 -13.11
N THR A 41 7.07 7.11 -12.84
CA THR A 41 6.46 7.02 -11.50
C THR A 41 7.11 5.87 -10.72
N TYR A 42 7.57 6.17 -9.50
CA TYR A 42 8.05 5.17 -8.56
C TYR A 42 7.57 5.49 -7.15
N LYS A 43 6.88 4.52 -6.50
CA LYS A 43 6.31 4.66 -5.15
C LYS A 43 5.45 5.92 -4.93
N GLY A 44 4.75 6.38 -5.97
CA GLY A 44 3.85 7.53 -5.91
C GLY A 44 4.55 8.89 -6.04
N ASP A 45 5.78 8.93 -6.51
CA ASP A 45 6.49 10.16 -6.88
C ASP A 45 6.99 10.10 -8.32
N ILE A 46 7.19 11.27 -8.91
CA ILE A 46 7.82 11.42 -10.23
C ILE A 46 9.34 11.51 -10.06
N TYR A 47 10.03 10.68 -10.83
CA TYR A 47 11.48 10.64 -10.94
C TYR A 47 11.92 10.91 -12.37
N THR A 48 13.13 11.41 -12.54
CA THR A 48 13.81 11.50 -13.84
C THR A 48 15.14 10.77 -13.78
N VAL A 49 15.56 10.21 -14.94
CA VAL A 49 16.88 9.57 -15.09
C VAL A 49 17.40 9.81 -16.51
N PRO A 50 18.70 9.95 -16.74
CA PRO A 50 19.25 9.94 -18.10
C PRO A 50 18.81 8.70 -18.88
N SER A 51 18.48 8.83 -20.16
CA SER A 51 18.03 7.71 -21.01
C SER A 51 19.09 6.61 -21.14
N THR A 52 20.35 6.92 -20.85
CA THR A 52 21.47 5.98 -20.78
C THR A 52 21.57 5.23 -19.44
N GLY A 53 20.71 5.58 -18.48
CA GLY A 53 20.74 5.04 -17.12
C GLY A 53 21.57 5.88 -16.15
N GLY A 54 21.70 5.38 -14.93
CA GLY A 54 22.42 6.03 -13.84
C GLY A 54 21.53 6.35 -12.63
N ARG A 55 21.89 7.38 -11.89
CA ARG A 55 21.15 7.83 -10.70
C ARG A 55 19.89 8.58 -11.11
N ALA A 56 18.74 8.13 -10.61
CA ALA A 56 17.49 8.86 -10.76
C ALA A 56 17.40 10.03 -9.76
N THR A 57 16.80 11.13 -10.22
CA THR A 57 16.49 12.31 -9.41
C THR A 57 14.99 12.30 -9.09
N GLN A 58 14.64 12.47 -7.83
CA GLN A 58 13.26 12.63 -7.39
C GLN A 58 12.78 14.06 -7.68
N ILE A 59 11.74 14.20 -8.49
CA ILE A 59 11.18 15.49 -8.91
C ILE A 59 10.08 15.96 -7.96
N THR A 60 9.28 15.01 -7.45
CA THR A 60 8.22 15.30 -6.48
C THR A 60 8.49 14.61 -5.16
N THR A 61 8.17 15.29 -4.05
CA THR A 61 8.44 14.81 -2.67
C THR A 61 7.22 14.97 -1.76
N ASN A 62 6.07 15.35 -2.31
CA ASN A 62 4.83 15.47 -1.54
C ASN A 62 4.35 14.05 -1.15
N PRO A 63 3.76 13.84 0.05
CA PRO A 63 3.20 12.53 0.45
C PRO A 63 2.05 12.03 -0.43
N ALA A 64 1.52 12.85 -1.32
CA ALA A 64 0.48 12.51 -2.27
C ALA A 64 0.96 11.50 -3.33
N PHE A 65 0.00 10.92 -4.05
CA PHE A 65 0.26 10.03 -5.16
C PHE A 65 0.39 10.82 -6.46
N ASP A 66 1.62 10.93 -6.97
CA ASP A 66 1.97 11.60 -8.22
C ASP A 66 2.22 10.54 -9.31
N THR A 67 1.59 10.68 -10.48
CA THR A 67 1.59 9.65 -11.53
C THR A 67 1.41 10.21 -12.94
N GLU A 68 1.63 9.36 -13.95
CA GLU A 68 1.39 9.63 -15.37
C GLU A 68 2.11 10.89 -15.89
N PRO A 69 3.46 10.94 -15.82
CA PRO A 69 4.22 12.08 -16.30
C PRO A 69 4.15 12.20 -17.83
N VAL A 70 3.95 13.43 -18.32
CA VAL A 70 3.93 13.78 -19.75
C VAL A 70 4.87 14.95 -19.98
N TRP A 71 5.76 14.84 -20.97
CA TRP A 71 6.74 15.88 -21.31
C TRP A 71 6.17 16.99 -22.20
N SER A 72 6.62 18.21 -21.95
CA SER A 72 6.43 19.30 -22.90
C SER A 72 7.27 19.07 -24.17
N PRO A 73 6.83 19.58 -25.36
CA PRO A 73 7.56 19.40 -26.60
C PRO A 73 9.02 19.91 -26.57
N ASP A 74 9.32 20.89 -25.76
CA ASP A 74 10.67 21.46 -25.57
C ASP A 74 11.49 20.75 -24.48
N SER A 75 10.97 19.66 -23.90
CA SER A 75 11.63 18.88 -22.83
C SER A 75 11.89 19.64 -21.52
N LYS A 76 11.23 20.78 -21.28
CA LYS A 76 11.51 21.64 -20.11
C LYS A 76 10.52 21.47 -18.97
N GLN A 77 9.36 20.90 -19.23
CA GLN A 77 8.31 20.72 -18.24
C GLN A 77 7.76 19.32 -18.26
N ILE A 78 7.27 18.87 -17.11
CA ILE A 78 6.57 17.61 -16.91
C ILE A 78 5.20 17.94 -16.34
N ALA A 79 4.13 17.57 -17.06
CA ALA A 79 2.79 17.54 -16.52
C ALA A 79 2.54 16.16 -15.89
N PHE A 80 1.82 16.10 -14.77
CA PHE A 80 1.51 14.86 -14.08
C PHE A 80 0.18 14.98 -13.32
N ALA A 81 -0.40 13.85 -12.97
CA ALA A 81 -1.58 13.79 -12.10
C ALA A 81 -1.16 13.63 -10.64
N SER A 82 -1.82 14.36 -9.72
CA SER A 82 -1.56 14.31 -8.29
C SER A 82 -2.84 14.40 -7.46
N ASP A 83 -2.98 13.58 -6.43
CA ASP A 83 -4.12 13.60 -5.50
C ASP A 83 -3.90 14.46 -4.25
N ARG A 84 -2.89 15.34 -4.25
CA ARG A 84 -2.51 16.18 -3.11
C ARG A 84 -3.59 17.14 -2.62
N MET A 85 -4.65 17.32 -3.40
CA MET A 85 -5.81 18.15 -3.05
C MET A 85 -7.10 17.33 -2.89
N GLY A 86 -6.98 15.99 -2.81
CA GLY A 86 -8.08 15.06 -2.52
C GLY A 86 -8.57 14.25 -3.72
N SER A 87 -8.49 14.80 -4.95
CA SER A 87 -8.71 14.09 -6.22
C SER A 87 -7.49 14.26 -7.10
N LEU A 88 -7.35 13.42 -8.14
CA LEU A 88 -6.29 13.60 -9.11
C LEU A 88 -6.54 14.87 -9.92
N ASP A 89 -5.64 15.83 -9.80
CA ASP A 89 -5.61 17.06 -10.58
C ASP A 89 -4.34 17.08 -11.46
N VAL A 90 -4.38 17.89 -12.52
CA VAL A 90 -3.23 18.14 -13.38
C VAL A 90 -2.30 19.17 -12.74
N PHE A 91 -1.05 18.80 -12.59
CA PHE A 91 0.05 19.65 -12.14
C PHE A 91 1.11 19.75 -13.22
N VAL A 92 1.90 20.80 -13.19
CA VAL A 92 3.09 21.00 -14.00
C VAL A 92 4.28 21.37 -13.13
N VAL A 93 5.45 20.84 -13.48
CA VAL A 93 6.73 21.14 -12.81
C VAL A 93 7.83 21.29 -13.86
N SER A 94 8.89 22.05 -13.55
CA SER A 94 10.10 22.06 -14.37
C SER A 94 10.75 20.68 -14.40
N SER A 95 11.36 20.30 -15.53
CA SER A 95 12.14 19.05 -15.64
C SER A 95 13.31 18.99 -14.65
N GLU A 96 13.79 20.15 -14.19
CA GLU A 96 14.83 20.28 -13.16
C GLU A 96 14.28 20.19 -11.72
N GLY A 97 12.95 20.02 -11.55
CA GLY A 97 12.29 20.04 -10.26
C GLY A 97 11.83 21.44 -9.85
N GLY A 98 11.46 21.57 -8.57
CA GLY A 98 10.92 22.80 -8.00
C GLY A 98 9.49 22.62 -7.48
N ALA A 99 8.78 23.73 -7.22
CA ALA A 99 7.41 23.69 -6.73
C ALA A 99 6.43 23.43 -7.89
N PRO A 100 5.66 22.32 -7.86
CA PRO A 100 4.64 22.06 -8.87
C PRO A 100 3.50 23.08 -8.81
N GLN A 101 3.03 23.52 -9.96
CA GLN A 101 1.87 24.37 -10.11
C GLN A 101 0.62 23.51 -10.42
N ARG A 102 -0.47 23.70 -9.67
CA ARG A 102 -1.77 23.11 -9.95
C ARG A 102 -2.43 23.83 -11.11
N LEU A 103 -2.92 23.10 -12.11
CA LEU A 103 -3.58 23.67 -13.29
C LEU A 103 -5.10 23.47 -13.28
N THR A 104 -5.58 22.38 -12.70
CA THR A 104 -6.99 22.02 -12.66
C THR A 104 -7.50 21.85 -11.23
N THR A 105 -8.83 21.96 -11.04
CA THR A 105 -9.41 22.06 -9.68
C THR A 105 -10.77 21.36 -9.56
N HIS A 106 -11.15 20.55 -10.53
CA HIS A 106 -12.42 19.82 -10.47
C HIS A 106 -12.34 18.69 -9.44
N SER A 107 -13.45 18.35 -8.80
CA SER A 107 -13.51 17.30 -7.77
C SER A 107 -13.45 15.87 -8.31
N GLY A 108 -13.55 15.67 -9.62
CA GLY A 108 -13.31 14.40 -10.29
C GLY A 108 -11.84 14.19 -10.60
N SER A 109 -11.48 12.98 -11.08
CA SER A 109 -10.09 12.71 -11.51
C SER A 109 -9.79 13.35 -12.85
N GLU A 110 -8.70 14.09 -12.92
CA GLU A 110 -8.17 14.77 -14.08
C GLU A 110 -6.74 14.27 -14.33
N LYS A 111 -6.45 13.83 -15.57
CA LYS A 111 -5.17 13.22 -15.92
C LYS A 111 -4.60 13.81 -17.19
N PRO A 112 -3.34 14.27 -17.21
CA PRO A 112 -2.71 14.76 -18.43
C PRO A 112 -2.53 13.58 -19.41
N VAL A 113 -2.77 13.83 -20.71
CA VAL A 113 -2.59 12.81 -21.76
C VAL A 113 -1.61 13.23 -22.84
N ALA A 114 -1.47 14.53 -23.09
CA ALA A 114 -0.48 15.07 -24.03
C ALA A 114 -0.29 16.57 -23.80
N TYR A 115 0.87 17.09 -24.19
CA TYR A 115 1.01 18.51 -24.51
C TYR A 115 0.55 18.72 -25.95
N LYS A 116 -0.36 19.67 -26.18
CA LYS A 116 -0.76 20.10 -27.52
C LYS A 116 0.32 20.96 -28.16
N ASP A 117 0.92 21.82 -27.36
CA ASP A 117 2.07 22.67 -27.64
C ASP A 117 2.76 23.02 -26.30
N ASN A 118 3.80 23.88 -26.31
CA ASN A 118 4.49 24.30 -25.08
C ASN A 118 3.63 25.15 -24.12
N LYS A 119 2.40 25.51 -24.51
CA LYS A 119 1.53 26.39 -23.70
C LYS A 119 0.25 25.71 -23.24
N HIS A 120 -0.13 24.58 -23.85
CA HIS A 120 -1.41 23.92 -23.58
C HIS A 120 -1.23 22.42 -23.36
N ILE A 121 -1.95 21.92 -22.35
CA ILE A 121 -2.00 20.51 -21.97
C ILE A 121 -3.38 19.99 -22.25
N LEU A 122 -3.46 18.82 -22.90
CA LEU A 122 -4.67 18.02 -23.02
C LEU A 122 -4.75 17.07 -21.83
N PHE A 123 -5.91 16.99 -21.23
CA PHE A 123 -6.17 16.10 -20.12
C PHE A 123 -7.54 15.44 -20.24
N THR A 124 -7.71 14.26 -19.65
CA THR A 124 -8.98 13.58 -19.57
C THR A 124 -9.69 13.90 -18.27
N ALA A 125 -10.98 14.16 -18.34
CA ALA A 125 -11.82 14.42 -17.19
C ALA A 125 -13.27 14.04 -17.46
N ASN A 126 -14.04 13.94 -16.38
CA ASN A 126 -15.49 13.80 -16.46
C ASN A 126 -16.13 15.01 -15.77
N ILE A 127 -16.15 16.12 -16.47
CA ILE A 127 -16.71 17.39 -16.00
C ILE A 127 -18.12 17.53 -16.59
N ALA A 128 -19.15 17.27 -15.78
CA ALA A 128 -20.53 17.56 -16.17
C ALA A 128 -20.76 19.08 -16.18
N PRO A 129 -21.07 19.70 -17.31
CA PRO A 129 -21.26 21.16 -17.38
C PRO A 129 -22.49 21.64 -16.61
N SER A 130 -23.48 20.78 -16.38
CA SER A 130 -24.65 21.07 -15.54
C SER A 130 -25.22 19.80 -14.90
N ALA A 131 -26.11 19.95 -13.91
CA ALA A 131 -26.82 18.82 -13.30
C ALA A 131 -27.74 18.09 -14.31
N GLU A 132 -28.17 18.76 -15.35
CA GLU A 132 -29.02 18.22 -16.42
C GLU A 132 -28.22 17.27 -17.33
N ASP A 133 -26.90 17.46 -17.44
CA ASP A 133 -26.00 16.59 -18.18
C ASP A 133 -25.59 15.34 -17.40
N ALA A 134 -26.04 15.19 -16.16
CA ALA A 134 -25.74 14.02 -15.32
C ALA A 134 -26.33 12.70 -15.84
N GLY A 135 -27.22 12.76 -16.84
CA GLY A 135 -27.69 11.60 -17.60
C GLY A 135 -26.67 11.00 -18.57
N PHE A 136 -25.56 11.70 -18.86
CA PHE A 136 -24.46 11.14 -19.65
C PHE A 136 -23.74 10.07 -18.81
N PRO A 137 -23.26 8.95 -19.41
CA PRO A 137 -22.60 7.90 -18.66
C PRO A 137 -21.36 8.47 -17.96
N SER A 138 -21.54 8.81 -16.69
CA SER A 138 -20.50 9.40 -15.85
C SER A 138 -19.39 8.39 -15.53
N GLY A 139 -18.16 8.84 -15.50
CA GLY A 139 -16.99 8.10 -15.00
C GLY A 139 -16.36 7.09 -15.95
N GLN A 140 -17.11 6.56 -16.91
CA GLN A 140 -16.58 5.56 -17.85
C GLN A 140 -16.01 6.18 -19.14
N PHE A 141 -16.59 7.29 -19.60
CA PHE A 141 -16.22 7.97 -20.83
C PHE A 141 -15.75 9.39 -20.54
N GLN A 142 -14.49 9.51 -20.18
CA GLN A 142 -13.87 10.81 -19.94
C GLN A 142 -13.70 11.57 -21.24
N GLN A 143 -14.08 12.83 -21.25
CA GLN A 143 -13.84 13.74 -22.37
C GLN A 143 -12.43 14.32 -22.28
N VAL A 144 -11.96 14.87 -23.39
CA VAL A 144 -10.67 15.58 -23.46
C VAL A 144 -10.88 17.08 -23.29
N TYR A 145 -10.15 17.64 -22.37
CA TYR A 145 -10.11 19.08 -22.07
C TYR A 145 -8.72 19.64 -22.36
N GLU A 146 -8.67 20.95 -22.53
CA GLU A 146 -7.45 21.72 -22.73
C GLU A 146 -7.31 22.74 -21.61
N VAL A 147 -6.11 22.89 -21.05
CA VAL A 147 -5.78 23.93 -20.07
C VAL A 147 -4.41 24.54 -20.41
N ALA A 148 -4.26 25.85 -20.19
CA ALA A 148 -2.98 26.51 -20.35
C ALA A 148 -2.01 26.07 -19.25
N VAL A 149 -0.68 26.01 -19.54
CA VAL A 149 0.37 25.70 -18.55
C VAL A 149 0.48 26.75 -17.45
N THR A 150 -0.11 27.93 -17.65
CA THR A 150 -0.25 28.99 -16.65
C THR A 150 -1.49 28.82 -15.77
N GLY A 151 -2.31 27.79 -16.00
CA GLY A 151 -3.61 27.60 -15.37
C GLY A 151 -4.70 28.41 -16.05
N GLY A 152 -5.86 28.48 -15.41
CA GLY A 152 -7.04 29.17 -15.90
C GLY A 152 -8.21 28.20 -16.08
N ARG A 153 -9.27 28.66 -16.78
CA ARG A 153 -10.48 27.83 -17.00
C ARG A 153 -10.21 26.80 -18.08
N PRO A 154 -10.36 25.49 -17.80
CA PRO A 154 -10.30 24.46 -18.83
C PRO A 154 -11.42 24.61 -19.87
N ALA A 155 -11.12 24.27 -21.11
CA ALA A 155 -12.08 24.21 -22.21
C ALA A 155 -12.20 22.79 -22.72
N MET A 156 -13.41 22.35 -23.09
CA MET A 156 -13.60 21.06 -23.72
C MET A 156 -12.93 21.07 -25.10
N PHE A 157 -12.01 20.15 -25.31
CA PHE A 157 -11.33 19.95 -26.60
C PHE A 157 -12.10 18.96 -27.47
N SER A 158 -12.53 17.83 -26.88
CA SER A 158 -13.29 16.80 -27.58
C SER A 158 -14.23 16.08 -26.62
N SER A 159 -15.47 15.85 -27.09
CA SER A 159 -16.43 14.99 -26.39
C SER A 159 -16.18 13.49 -26.63
N MET A 160 -15.33 13.14 -27.61
CA MET A 160 -14.93 11.75 -27.83
C MET A 160 -13.97 11.29 -26.75
N PRO A 161 -14.18 10.09 -26.19
CA PRO A 161 -13.24 9.51 -25.22
C PRO A 161 -11.95 9.08 -25.93
N MET A 162 -10.90 9.86 -25.75
CA MET A 162 -9.58 9.61 -26.31
C MET A 162 -8.59 9.40 -25.16
N GLU A 163 -7.88 8.28 -25.18
CA GLU A 163 -6.80 7.98 -24.23
C GLU A 163 -5.45 7.90 -24.97
N CYS A 164 -4.33 8.16 -24.31
CA CYS A 164 -2.97 8.03 -24.86
C CYS A 164 -2.79 8.78 -26.19
N ILE A 165 -2.93 10.09 -26.16
CA ILE A 165 -2.88 10.94 -27.37
C ILE A 165 -1.43 11.18 -27.78
N SER A 166 -1.11 10.99 -29.06
CA SER A 166 0.15 11.39 -29.70
C SER A 166 -0.13 12.30 -30.89
N ILE A 167 0.54 13.44 -30.97
CA ILE A 167 0.28 14.49 -31.97
C ILE A 167 1.49 14.62 -32.90
N ASN A 168 1.28 14.56 -34.22
CA ASN A 168 2.34 14.79 -35.19
C ASN A 168 2.51 16.28 -35.55
N LYS A 169 3.48 16.58 -36.38
CA LYS A 169 3.79 17.98 -36.81
C LYS A 169 2.67 18.65 -37.58
N GLU A 170 1.82 17.87 -38.25
CA GLU A 170 0.65 18.34 -39.00
C GLU A 170 -0.58 18.51 -38.10
N GLY A 171 -0.46 18.23 -36.78
CA GLY A 171 -1.55 18.31 -35.82
C GLY A 171 -2.53 17.13 -35.88
N VAL A 172 -2.20 16.06 -36.62
CA VAL A 172 -2.99 14.83 -36.62
C VAL A 172 -2.72 14.06 -35.35
N MET A 173 -3.78 13.65 -34.67
CA MET A 173 -3.69 12.91 -33.39
C MET A 173 -3.89 11.42 -33.61
N LEU A 174 -3.04 10.62 -33.05
CA LEU A 174 -3.29 9.22 -32.74
C LEU A 174 -3.87 9.11 -31.34
N TYR A 175 -4.81 8.23 -31.15
CA TYR A 175 -5.36 7.92 -29.82
C TYR A 175 -5.87 6.49 -29.78
N GLN A 176 -5.96 5.92 -28.59
CA GLN A 176 -6.75 4.72 -28.35
C GLN A 176 -8.16 5.11 -27.94
N ASP A 177 -9.15 4.39 -28.46
CA ASP A 177 -10.54 4.64 -28.10
C ASP A 177 -10.91 3.96 -26.76
N LYS A 178 -12.05 4.38 -26.21
CA LYS A 178 -12.64 3.75 -25.04
C LYS A 178 -14.11 3.47 -25.30
N LYS A 179 -14.43 2.21 -25.53
CA LYS A 179 -15.79 1.74 -25.90
C LYS A 179 -16.59 1.25 -24.69
N GLY A 180 -15.93 1.00 -23.56
CA GLY A 180 -16.56 0.46 -22.37
C GLY A 180 -15.64 0.42 -21.17
N TYR A 181 -16.08 -0.29 -20.12
CA TYR A 181 -15.28 -0.51 -18.93
C TYR A 181 -14.46 -1.78 -19.08
N GLU A 182 -13.19 -1.63 -19.41
CA GLU A 182 -12.21 -2.70 -19.46
C GLU A 182 -11.13 -2.46 -18.43
N ASP A 183 -10.77 -3.53 -17.69
CA ASP A 183 -9.63 -3.48 -16.79
C ASP A 183 -8.35 -3.36 -17.62
N TYR A 184 -7.63 -2.25 -17.44
CA TYR A 184 -6.37 -1.97 -18.11
C TYR A 184 -5.32 -3.09 -17.92
N TRP A 185 -5.41 -3.83 -16.83
CA TRP A 185 -4.43 -4.88 -16.47
C TRP A 185 -4.80 -6.27 -17.04
N ARG A 186 -5.98 -6.43 -17.65
CA ARG A 186 -6.37 -7.69 -18.28
C ARG A 186 -5.49 -8.01 -19.49
N LYS A 187 -5.29 -9.30 -19.72
CA LYS A 187 -4.54 -9.86 -20.86
C LYS A 187 -5.45 -10.73 -21.71
N HIS A 188 -5.12 -10.85 -23.01
CA HIS A 188 -5.74 -11.78 -23.94
C HIS A 188 -7.26 -11.63 -24.04
N GLN A 189 -7.72 -10.38 -23.98
CA GLN A 189 -9.12 -10.11 -24.09
C GLN A 189 -9.50 -9.85 -25.54
N VAL A 190 -10.43 -10.65 -26.05
CA VAL A 190 -11.14 -10.43 -27.30
C VAL A 190 -12.56 -10.01 -26.95
N SER A 191 -12.94 -8.78 -27.29
CA SER A 191 -14.22 -8.20 -26.89
C SER A 191 -14.59 -7.06 -27.83
N PRO A 192 -15.89 -6.83 -28.09
CA PRO A 192 -16.35 -5.65 -28.86
C PRO A 192 -15.95 -4.31 -28.26
N ILE A 193 -15.58 -4.27 -26.97
CA ILE A 193 -15.14 -3.08 -26.26
C ILE A 193 -13.62 -3.01 -26.10
N ALA A 194 -12.85 -3.96 -26.68
CA ALA A 194 -11.41 -3.87 -26.78
C ALA A 194 -11.00 -2.59 -27.51
N ARG A 195 -9.91 -1.97 -27.05
CA ARG A 195 -9.42 -0.70 -27.59
C ARG A 195 -8.82 -0.88 -28.97
N ASP A 196 -9.06 0.11 -29.81
CA ASP A 196 -8.44 0.22 -31.12
C ASP A 196 -7.70 1.56 -31.26
N ILE A 197 -6.77 1.63 -32.20
CA ILE A 197 -6.06 2.86 -32.54
C ILE A 197 -6.81 3.60 -33.63
N TRP A 198 -6.97 4.89 -33.44
CA TRP A 198 -7.62 5.82 -34.36
C TRP A 198 -6.73 7.02 -34.64
N THR A 199 -6.93 7.64 -35.80
CA THR A 199 -6.46 8.99 -36.09
C THR A 199 -7.61 9.98 -36.02
N TYR A 200 -7.33 11.17 -35.54
CA TYR A 200 -8.18 12.35 -35.57
C TYR A 200 -7.45 13.48 -36.30
N THR A 201 -8.04 13.94 -37.39
CA THR A 201 -7.54 15.12 -38.13
C THR A 201 -8.45 16.29 -37.84
N PRO A 202 -7.96 17.34 -37.12
CA PRO A 202 -8.76 18.51 -36.80
C PRO A 202 -9.05 19.35 -38.04
N GLY A 203 -10.17 20.11 -38.04
CA GLY A 203 -10.54 20.99 -39.13
C GLY A 203 -12.00 21.40 -39.04
N LYS A 204 -12.48 22.16 -40.02
CA LYS A 204 -13.91 22.54 -40.13
C LYS A 204 -14.83 21.32 -40.21
N LYS A 205 -14.34 20.24 -40.81
CA LYS A 205 -14.97 18.91 -40.82
C LYS A 205 -13.94 17.94 -40.28
N PRO A 206 -13.97 17.63 -38.98
CA PRO A 206 -13.01 16.71 -38.41
C PRO A 206 -13.17 15.30 -38.97
N VAL A 207 -12.04 14.61 -39.19
CA VAL A 207 -12.01 13.26 -39.74
C VAL A 207 -11.48 12.29 -38.68
N TYR A 208 -12.26 11.24 -38.43
CA TYR A 208 -11.88 10.14 -37.54
C TYR A 208 -11.69 8.89 -38.41
N GLN A 209 -10.56 8.23 -38.31
CA GLN A 209 -10.26 7.03 -39.06
C GLN A 209 -9.67 5.94 -38.19
N LYS A 210 -10.31 4.77 -38.17
CA LYS A 210 -9.82 3.59 -37.47
C LYS A 210 -8.57 3.06 -38.18
N GLN A 211 -7.53 2.79 -37.41
CA GLN A 211 -6.24 2.34 -37.91
C GLN A 211 -5.99 0.86 -37.66
N THR A 212 -6.54 0.27 -36.59
CA THR A 212 -6.35 -1.15 -36.24
C THR A 212 -7.68 -1.89 -36.23
N THR A 213 -7.63 -3.19 -36.51
CA THR A 213 -8.82 -4.07 -36.62
C THR A 213 -8.64 -5.40 -35.94
N PHE A 214 -7.62 -5.55 -35.08
CA PHE A 214 -7.44 -6.72 -34.24
C PHE A 214 -8.60 -6.84 -33.26
N GLY A 215 -9.09 -8.06 -33.03
CA GLY A 215 -10.24 -8.29 -32.11
C GLY A 215 -9.90 -8.18 -30.64
N GLY A 216 -8.63 -8.05 -30.26
CA GLY A 216 -8.13 -7.80 -28.93
C GLY A 216 -7.67 -6.35 -28.75
N GLU A 217 -6.83 -6.12 -27.76
CA GLU A 217 -6.42 -4.79 -27.33
C GLU A 217 -5.24 -4.24 -28.13
N ASP A 218 -5.42 -3.05 -28.72
CA ASP A 218 -4.38 -2.21 -29.30
C ASP A 218 -4.30 -0.90 -28.52
N ARG A 219 -3.10 -0.51 -28.02
CA ARG A 219 -2.94 0.56 -27.03
C ARG A 219 -1.72 1.45 -27.27
N GLU A 220 -1.72 2.59 -26.59
CA GLU A 220 -0.57 3.50 -26.42
C GLU A 220 0.14 3.84 -27.74
N PRO A 221 -0.58 4.44 -28.72
CA PRO A 221 0.02 4.76 -30.01
C PRO A 221 0.95 5.96 -29.89
N VAL A 222 2.08 5.92 -30.62
CA VAL A 222 3.01 7.05 -30.75
C VAL A 222 3.44 7.22 -32.20
N TRP A 223 3.42 8.46 -32.71
CA TRP A 223 3.88 8.77 -34.04
C TRP A 223 5.37 8.54 -34.21
N SER A 224 5.82 7.99 -35.34
CA SER A 224 7.21 8.09 -35.75
C SER A 224 7.59 9.57 -35.97
N PRO A 225 8.87 9.96 -35.79
CA PRO A 225 9.30 11.36 -35.90
C PRO A 225 9.03 12.01 -37.25
N ASP A 226 8.97 11.22 -38.32
CA ASP A 226 8.65 11.65 -39.67
C ASP A 226 7.14 11.76 -39.95
N GLY A 227 6.29 11.33 -39.00
CA GLY A 227 4.83 11.32 -39.12
C GLY A 227 4.26 10.33 -40.14
N LYS A 228 5.09 9.47 -40.75
CA LYS A 228 4.66 8.54 -41.84
C LYS A 228 4.19 7.19 -41.30
N SER A 229 4.61 6.81 -40.10
CA SER A 229 4.21 5.58 -39.44
C SER A 229 3.95 5.85 -37.95
N PHE A 230 3.43 4.86 -37.28
CA PHE A 230 3.25 4.91 -35.84
C PHE A 230 3.61 3.57 -35.18
N TYR A 231 4.00 3.64 -33.91
CA TYR A 231 4.20 2.49 -33.07
C TYR A 231 3.03 2.38 -32.09
N TYR A 232 2.71 1.17 -31.68
CA TYR A 232 1.64 0.91 -30.71
C TYR A 232 1.86 -0.43 -30.02
N LEU A 233 1.18 -0.66 -28.92
CA LEU A 233 1.19 -1.93 -28.20
C LEU A 233 0.01 -2.79 -28.67
N SER A 234 0.30 -4.04 -29.06
CA SER A 234 -0.72 -5.02 -29.41
C SER A 234 -0.41 -6.38 -28.80
N GLU A 235 -1.46 -7.11 -28.44
CA GLU A 235 -1.36 -8.52 -28.02
C GLU A 235 -1.69 -9.51 -29.14
N GLU A 236 -1.71 -9.07 -30.40
CA GLU A 236 -2.03 -9.88 -31.57
C GLU A 236 -1.20 -11.17 -31.69
N LYS A 237 0.04 -11.16 -31.20
CA LYS A 237 0.95 -12.32 -31.18
C LYS A 237 1.15 -12.91 -29.78
N GLY A 238 0.16 -12.78 -28.90
CA GLY A 238 0.18 -13.29 -27.54
C GLY A 238 0.31 -12.19 -26.50
N SER A 239 1.49 -11.95 -25.94
CA SER A 239 1.67 -10.85 -24.97
C SER A 239 1.80 -9.51 -25.68
N PHE A 240 1.44 -8.40 -25.01
CA PHE A 240 1.66 -7.06 -25.56
C PHE A 240 3.11 -6.86 -25.95
N ASN A 241 3.31 -6.45 -27.19
CA ASN A 241 4.58 -6.08 -27.79
C ASN A 241 4.41 -4.81 -28.61
N ILE A 242 5.53 -4.19 -28.99
CA ILE A 242 5.52 -3.02 -29.88
C ILE A 242 5.37 -3.49 -31.32
N PHE A 243 4.41 -2.88 -32.01
CA PHE A 243 4.18 -3.02 -33.45
C PHE A 243 4.36 -1.68 -34.13
N GLN A 244 4.74 -1.71 -35.40
CA GLN A 244 4.81 -0.54 -36.30
C GLN A 244 3.81 -0.69 -37.41
N ARG A 245 3.16 0.41 -37.80
CA ARG A 245 2.18 0.45 -38.89
C ARG A 245 2.21 1.79 -39.63
N THR A 246 1.92 1.75 -40.92
CA THR A 246 1.66 2.95 -41.72
C THR A 246 0.15 3.24 -41.72
N PRO A 247 -0.30 4.50 -41.47
CA PRO A 247 -1.71 4.83 -41.48
C PRO A 247 -2.41 4.41 -42.80
N GLY A 248 -3.63 3.88 -42.66
CA GLY A 248 -4.41 3.41 -43.80
C GLY A 248 -4.01 2.04 -44.39
N THR A 249 -2.96 1.39 -43.87
CA THR A 249 -2.59 0.02 -44.28
C THR A 249 -3.25 -1.02 -43.35
N THR A 250 -3.28 -2.28 -43.79
CA THR A 250 -3.81 -3.39 -43.00
C THR A 250 -2.72 -4.25 -42.33
N THR A 251 -1.47 -4.02 -42.70
CA THR A 251 -0.32 -4.82 -42.20
C THR A 251 0.45 -4.08 -41.12
N SER A 252 0.88 -4.82 -40.09
CA SER A 252 1.72 -4.35 -39.01
C SER A 252 2.99 -5.18 -38.89
N GLN A 253 4.10 -4.55 -38.52
CA GLN A 253 5.35 -5.20 -38.28
C GLN A 253 5.58 -5.28 -36.77
N GLN A 254 5.81 -6.48 -36.23
CA GLN A 254 6.21 -6.65 -34.82
C GLN A 254 7.67 -6.22 -34.64
N ILE A 255 7.92 -5.39 -33.61
CA ILE A 255 9.22 -4.78 -33.32
C ILE A 255 9.88 -5.42 -32.11
N THR A 256 9.10 -5.82 -31.07
CA THR A 256 9.62 -6.52 -29.88
C THR A 256 9.00 -7.91 -29.75
N PHE A 257 9.71 -8.82 -29.06
CA PHE A 257 9.33 -10.24 -29.00
C PHE A 257 9.34 -10.77 -27.55
N HIS A 258 8.82 -9.98 -26.62
CA HIS A 258 8.68 -10.41 -25.24
C HIS A 258 7.54 -11.42 -25.10
N THR A 259 7.77 -12.51 -24.35
CA THR A 259 6.81 -13.62 -24.23
C THR A 259 6.26 -13.78 -22.81
N LYS A 260 7.00 -13.37 -21.80
CA LYS A 260 6.68 -13.65 -20.39
C LYS A 260 5.73 -12.60 -19.79
N HIS A 261 5.99 -11.32 -20.01
CA HIS A 261 5.22 -10.20 -19.46
C HIS A 261 4.80 -9.23 -20.57
N PRO A 262 3.74 -8.45 -20.38
CA PRO A 262 3.33 -7.43 -21.34
C PRO A 262 4.29 -6.24 -21.33
N VAL A 263 4.55 -5.68 -22.51
CA VAL A 263 5.12 -4.34 -22.69
C VAL A 263 4.06 -3.29 -22.33
N ARG A 264 4.47 -2.18 -21.70
CA ARG A 264 3.58 -1.08 -21.27
C ARG A 264 4.30 0.27 -21.33
N PHE A 265 3.54 1.36 -21.28
CA PHE A 265 4.05 2.73 -21.15
C PHE A 265 4.96 3.14 -22.30
N LEU A 266 4.46 2.95 -23.54
CA LEU A 266 5.20 3.26 -24.75
C LEU A 266 5.32 4.78 -24.95
N SER A 267 6.53 5.25 -25.19
CA SER A 267 6.83 6.62 -25.60
C SER A 267 7.96 6.66 -26.63
N ILE A 268 8.15 7.80 -27.29
CA ILE A 268 9.15 7.96 -28.36
C ILE A 268 9.76 9.37 -28.30
N SER A 269 11.05 9.47 -28.59
CA SER A 269 11.74 10.74 -28.79
C SER A 269 11.62 11.24 -30.23
N THR A 270 11.95 12.50 -30.47
CA THR A 270 12.03 13.10 -31.82
C THR A 270 13.15 12.50 -32.67
N THR A 271 14.10 11.78 -32.06
CA THR A 271 15.14 11.02 -32.77
C THR A 271 14.73 9.60 -33.11
N GLY A 272 13.52 9.14 -32.68
CA GLY A 272 12.98 7.82 -32.98
C GLY A 272 13.35 6.73 -31.98
N THR A 273 13.97 7.07 -30.87
CA THR A 273 14.20 6.13 -29.78
C THR A 273 12.91 5.87 -29.04
N LEU A 274 12.49 4.61 -28.94
CA LEU A 274 11.35 4.16 -28.16
C LEU A 274 11.78 3.92 -26.69
N CYS A 275 10.87 4.20 -25.76
CA CYS A 275 11.01 3.86 -24.36
C CYS A 275 9.75 3.15 -23.89
N TYR A 276 9.89 2.10 -23.08
CA TYR A 276 8.79 1.31 -22.57
C TYR A 276 9.12 0.59 -21.28
N GLY A 277 8.09 0.21 -20.52
CA GLY A 277 8.18 -0.64 -19.34
C GLY A 277 8.03 -2.12 -19.68
N TYR A 278 8.87 -2.96 -19.09
CA TYR A 278 8.77 -4.41 -19.17
C TYR A 278 9.27 -5.04 -17.87
N ASP A 279 8.51 -5.97 -17.31
CA ASP A 279 8.83 -6.70 -16.07
C ASP A 279 9.18 -5.79 -14.86
N GLY A 280 8.51 -4.63 -14.77
CA GLY A 280 8.76 -3.65 -13.69
C GLY A 280 9.99 -2.76 -13.89
N GLU A 281 10.70 -2.91 -15.00
CA GLU A 281 11.89 -2.17 -15.39
C GLU A 281 11.66 -1.33 -16.66
N ILE A 282 12.58 -0.44 -16.97
CA ILE A 282 12.50 0.46 -18.14
C ILE A 282 13.52 0.05 -19.20
N TYR A 283 13.09 0.07 -20.45
CA TYR A 283 13.89 -0.26 -21.63
C TYR A 283 13.83 0.86 -22.66
N THR A 284 14.93 1.04 -23.38
CA THR A 284 15.00 1.87 -24.60
C THR A 284 15.25 1.00 -25.82
N LEU A 285 14.75 1.42 -26.95
CA LEU A 285 14.90 0.71 -28.23
C LEU A 285 15.04 1.69 -29.38
N THR A 286 16.18 1.69 -30.05
CA THR A 286 16.31 2.28 -31.38
C THR A 286 15.83 1.25 -32.40
N PRO A 287 14.85 1.57 -33.28
CA PRO A 287 14.38 0.64 -34.29
C PRO A 287 15.53 0.02 -35.08
N GLY A 288 15.47 -1.30 -35.28
CA GLY A 288 16.54 -2.09 -35.92
C GLY A 288 17.68 -2.53 -35.00
N LYS A 289 17.68 -2.13 -33.71
CA LYS A 289 18.62 -2.61 -32.71
C LYS A 289 17.91 -3.51 -31.67
N GLN A 290 18.68 -4.14 -30.81
CA GLN A 290 18.14 -4.89 -29.67
C GLN A 290 17.70 -3.95 -28.55
N PRO A 291 16.61 -4.27 -27.82
CA PRO A 291 16.20 -3.53 -26.64
C PRO A 291 17.34 -3.43 -25.61
N GLN A 292 17.50 -2.25 -25.03
CA GLN A 292 18.50 -2.00 -23.98
C GLN A 292 17.78 -1.70 -22.67
N LYS A 293 18.09 -2.46 -21.62
CA LYS A 293 17.64 -2.19 -20.28
C LYS A 293 18.33 -0.92 -19.76
N VAL A 294 17.54 0.00 -19.21
CA VAL A 294 18.06 1.21 -18.56
C VAL A 294 18.43 0.83 -17.11
N ASN A 295 19.70 0.85 -16.78
CA ASN A 295 20.18 0.55 -15.45
C ASN A 295 19.96 1.78 -14.55
N ILE A 296 18.98 1.70 -13.64
CA ILE A 296 18.55 2.80 -12.79
C ILE A 296 18.92 2.52 -11.33
N SER A 297 19.51 3.50 -10.66
CA SER A 297 19.70 3.51 -9.22
C SER A 297 18.88 4.63 -8.59
N ILE A 298 18.10 4.29 -7.57
CA ILE A 298 17.32 5.27 -6.79
C ILE A 298 17.95 5.36 -5.41
N LEU A 299 18.53 6.52 -5.11
CA LEU A 299 19.01 6.85 -3.77
C LEU A 299 17.90 7.65 -3.09
N ALA A 300 16.93 6.96 -2.54
CA ALA A 300 15.97 7.54 -1.62
C ALA A 300 16.36 7.11 -0.21
N ASP A 301 16.31 8.03 0.75
CA ASP A 301 16.13 7.63 2.13
C ASP A 301 14.91 6.71 2.15
N LYS A 302 15.00 5.59 2.88
CA LYS A 302 13.84 4.70 3.07
C LYS A 302 12.78 5.48 3.86
N ASN A 303 12.18 6.45 3.22
CA ASN A 303 10.90 6.99 3.66
C ASN A 303 9.93 5.82 3.59
N ASP A 304 9.68 5.24 4.74
CA ASP A 304 8.71 4.18 4.93
C ASP A 304 7.31 4.72 4.61
N LYS A 305 7.06 5.06 3.33
CA LYS A 305 5.68 5.25 2.83
C LYS A 305 4.86 3.98 3.02
N ASP A 306 5.54 2.86 3.28
CA ASP A 306 4.94 1.59 3.64
C ASP A 306 4.43 1.58 5.10
N ILE A 307 4.82 2.55 5.94
CA ILE A 307 4.38 2.71 7.31
C ILE A 307 3.36 3.85 7.41
N ILE A 308 2.10 3.49 7.49
CA ILE A 308 1.03 4.44 7.79
C ILE A 308 0.98 4.67 9.29
N ARG A 309 1.40 5.85 9.76
CA ARG A 309 1.27 6.25 11.17
C ARG A 309 -0.11 6.84 11.38
N GLN A 310 -0.94 6.17 12.18
CA GLN A 310 -2.29 6.62 12.50
C GLN A 310 -2.47 6.79 14.00
N ILE A 311 -3.13 7.87 14.40
CA ILE A 311 -3.65 8.01 15.75
C ILE A 311 -4.96 7.26 15.82
N LYS A 312 -5.04 6.22 16.66
CA LYS A 312 -6.26 5.44 16.89
C LYS A 312 -6.82 5.74 18.26
N SER A 313 -8.09 6.07 18.33
CA SER A 313 -8.84 6.29 19.57
C SER A 313 -9.74 5.11 19.96
N ASN A 314 -9.82 4.09 19.09
CA ASN A 314 -10.63 2.88 19.28
C ASN A 314 -9.99 1.65 18.64
N GLY A 315 -10.58 0.47 18.84
CA GLY A 315 -10.16 -0.78 18.20
C GLY A 315 -9.22 -1.66 19.05
N ALA A 316 -8.94 -1.29 20.29
CA ALA A 316 -8.31 -2.20 21.24
C ALA A 316 -9.29 -3.31 21.64
N THR A 317 -8.86 -4.58 21.58
CA THR A 317 -9.70 -5.75 21.88
C THR A 317 -9.48 -6.33 23.26
N ASP A 318 -8.27 -6.17 23.82
CA ASP A 318 -7.91 -6.62 25.17
C ASP A 318 -7.05 -5.54 25.83
N ILE A 319 -7.18 -5.39 27.15
CA ILE A 319 -6.46 -4.37 27.93
C ILE A 319 -5.98 -4.98 29.25
N ALA A 320 -4.71 -4.74 29.59
CA ALA A 320 -4.13 -5.07 30.88
C ALA A 320 -3.35 -3.87 31.44
N VAL A 321 -3.56 -3.56 32.71
CA VAL A 321 -2.83 -2.48 33.39
C VAL A 321 -1.64 -3.09 34.17
N SER A 322 -0.47 -2.47 34.03
CA SER A 322 0.73 -2.91 34.78
C SER A 322 0.50 -2.80 36.28
N PRO A 323 1.17 -3.65 37.11
CA PRO A 323 0.94 -3.70 38.56
C PRO A 323 1.11 -2.35 39.27
N LYS A 324 1.97 -1.50 38.75
CA LYS A 324 2.23 -0.15 39.30
C LYS A 324 1.36 0.94 38.69
N GLY A 325 0.49 0.60 37.72
CA GLY A 325 -0.38 1.55 37.02
C GLY A 325 0.37 2.55 36.13
N LYS A 326 1.59 2.24 35.68
CA LYS A 326 2.43 3.14 34.87
C LYS A 326 2.34 2.85 33.37
N GLU A 327 1.91 1.66 33.02
CA GLU A 327 1.76 1.20 31.64
C GLU A 327 0.43 0.47 31.44
N VAL A 328 -0.09 0.56 30.25
CA VAL A 328 -1.25 -0.20 29.78
C VAL A 328 -0.82 -1.02 28.56
N ALA A 329 -0.94 -2.33 28.66
CA ALA A 329 -0.82 -3.23 27.53
C ALA A 329 -2.20 -3.39 26.87
N PHE A 330 -2.23 -3.46 25.57
CA PHE A 330 -3.47 -3.66 24.80
C PHE A 330 -3.16 -4.38 23.50
N ILE A 331 -4.20 -4.99 22.92
CA ILE A 331 -4.10 -5.65 21.61
C ILE A 331 -4.85 -4.81 20.59
N MET A 332 -4.19 -4.53 19.48
CA MET A 332 -4.76 -3.81 18.37
C MET A 332 -4.37 -4.47 17.05
N ARG A 333 -5.36 -4.79 16.21
CA ARG A 333 -5.16 -5.45 14.92
C ARG A 333 -4.38 -6.78 15.01
N GLY A 334 -4.49 -7.46 16.14
CA GLY A 334 -3.80 -8.73 16.39
C GLY A 334 -2.46 -8.62 17.10
N ASP A 335 -1.84 -7.44 17.15
CA ASP A 335 -0.56 -7.24 17.82
C ASP A 335 -0.69 -6.69 19.24
N VAL A 336 0.29 -7.03 20.09
CA VAL A 336 0.43 -6.52 21.45
C VAL A 336 1.20 -5.21 21.44
N TYR A 337 0.62 -4.20 22.08
CA TYR A 337 1.22 -2.89 22.31
C TYR A 337 1.26 -2.57 23.79
N VAL A 338 2.23 -1.75 24.22
CA VAL A 338 2.27 -1.18 25.57
C VAL A 338 2.42 0.33 25.46
N THR A 339 1.58 1.07 26.16
CA THR A 339 1.64 2.53 26.22
C THR A 339 1.93 3.00 27.65
N SER A 340 2.71 4.06 27.79
CA SER A 340 2.96 4.71 29.09
C SER A 340 1.77 5.62 29.44
N ILE A 341 1.41 5.64 30.72
CA ILE A 341 0.41 6.58 31.25
C ILE A 341 1.04 7.96 31.48
N ASP A 342 2.29 8.00 31.90
CA ASP A 342 3.00 9.23 32.23
C ASP A 342 3.52 9.96 30.96
N TYR A 343 3.88 9.20 29.92
CA TYR A 343 4.48 9.70 28.69
C TYR A 343 3.66 9.26 27.49
N LYS A 344 3.59 10.07 26.44
CA LYS A 344 2.86 9.75 25.18
C LYS A 344 3.68 8.79 24.31
N THR A 345 4.16 7.70 24.89
CA THR A 345 4.99 6.72 24.20
C THR A 345 4.25 5.38 24.14
N THR A 346 4.11 4.82 22.95
CA THR A 346 3.55 3.49 22.72
C THR A 346 4.60 2.65 22.00
N LYS A 347 4.80 1.42 22.47
CA LYS A 347 5.71 0.45 21.89
C LYS A 347 4.94 -0.77 21.41
N GLN A 348 5.21 -1.21 20.19
CA GLN A 348 4.79 -2.50 19.69
C GLN A 348 5.65 -3.60 20.30
N ILE A 349 5.02 -4.64 20.84
CA ILE A 349 5.69 -5.76 21.49
C ILE A 349 5.78 -6.96 20.56
N THR A 350 4.69 -7.24 19.82
CA THR A 350 4.67 -8.28 18.80
C THR A 350 4.54 -7.65 17.41
N ASN A 351 5.11 -8.31 16.41
CA ASN A 351 5.00 -7.93 15.01
C ASN A 351 5.01 -9.21 14.17
N THR A 352 3.88 -9.90 14.20
CA THR A 352 3.71 -11.19 13.52
C THR A 352 2.53 -11.12 12.56
N PRO A 353 2.47 -11.95 11.53
CA PRO A 353 1.29 -12.03 10.66
C PRO A 353 0.07 -12.65 11.35
N ASP A 354 0.27 -13.25 12.53
CA ASP A 354 -0.74 -13.99 13.28
C ASP A 354 -1.42 -13.08 14.32
N GLN A 355 -2.46 -13.61 14.97
CA GLN A 355 -3.19 -12.85 15.99
C GLN A 355 -2.73 -13.19 17.39
N GLU A 356 -2.62 -12.15 18.24
CA GLU A 356 -2.48 -12.26 19.69
C GLU A 356 -3.80 -11.91 20.38
N ARG A 357 -4.05 -12.55 21.54
CA ARG A 357 -5.22 -12.32 22.42
C ARG A 357 -4.88 -12.55 23.87
N ASN A 358 -5.77 -12.08 24.76
CA ASN A 358 -5.79 -12.41 26.20
C ASN A 358 -4.49 -12.04 26.92
N ILE A 359 -4.17 -10.76 26.94
CA ILE A 359 -2.94 -10.24 27.52
C ILE A 359 -3.03 -10.10 29.05
N SER A 360 -1.96 -10.43 29.78
CA SER A 360 -1.81 -10.22 31.23
C SER A 360 -0.40 -9.83 31.60
N PHE A 361 -0.24 -8.96 32.61
CA PHE A 361 1.05 -8.62 33.22
C PHE A 361 1.40 -9.57 34.33
N ALA A 362 2.69 -9.94 34.43
CA ALA A 362 3.24 -10.53 35.63
C ALA A 362 3.23 -9.52 36.80
N PRO A 363 3.18 -9.99 38.07
CA PRO A 363 3.15 -9.11 39.25
C PRO A 363 4.37 -8.19 39.38
N ASP A 364 5.50 -8.54 38.79
CA ASP A 364 6.71 -7.71 38.78
C ASP A 364 6.64 -6.58 37.72
N GLY A 365 5.67 -6.65 36.77
CA GLY A 365 5.48 -5.71 35.69
C GLY A 365 6.52 -5.83 34.58
N ARG A 366 7.34 -6.88 34.56
CA ARG A 366 8.45 -7.07 33.61
C ARG A 366 8.18 -8.14 32.57
N THR A 367 7.12 -8.91 32.75
CA THR A 367 6.73 -9.97 31.82
C THR A 367 5.26 -9.81 31.43
N LEU A 368 4.97 -9.95 30.16
CA LEU A 368 3.64 -10.10 29.59
C LEU A 368 3.43 -11.56 29.23
N VAL A 369 2.21 -12.06 29.39
CA VAL A 369 1.78 -13.33 28.82
C VAL A 369 0.55 -13.08 27.94
N TYR A 370 0.48 -13.76 26.83
CA TYR A 370 -0.62 -13.66 25.85
C TYR A 370 -0.78 -14.96 25.08
N SER A 371 -1.94 -15.14 24.46
CA SER A 371 -2.18 -16.22 23.52
C SER A 371 -1.86 -15.74 22.09
N SER A 372 -1.17 -16.57 21.31
CA SER A 372 -0.90 -16.32 19.88
C SER A 372 -1.26 -17.55 19.05
N GLU A 373 -1.79 -17.34 17.84
CA GLU A 373 -2.18 -18.43 16.93
C GLU A 373 -1.08 -18.86 15.95
N ARG A 374 0.15 -18.51 16.25
CA ARG A 374 1.32 -18.92 15.45
C ARG A 374 1.34 -20.43 15.22
N ASP A 375 1.79 -20.84 14.07
CA ASP A 375 1.78 -22.23 13.64
C ASP A 375 0.36 -22.85 13.53
N GLY A 376 -0.66 -22.00 13.35
CA GLY A 376 -2.05 -22.41 13.14
C GLY A 376 -2.76 -22.92 14.39
N LEU A 377 -2.16 -22.78 15.58
CA LEU A 377 -2.76 -23.22 16.83
C LEU A 377 -2.45 -22.22 17.96
N TRP A 378 -3.49 -21.82 18.70
CA TRP A 378 -3.36 -20.93 19.86
C TRP A 378 -2.47 -21.55 20.93
N GLN A 379 -1.35 -20.89 21.24
CA GLN A 379 -0.43 -21.23 22.30
C GLN A 379 -0.11 -20.01 23.14
N LEU A 380 0.42 -20.22 24.35
CA LEU A 380 0.84 -19.14 25.22
C LEU A 380 2.28 -18.71 24.90
N TYR A 381 2.49 -17.41 24.90
CA TYR A 381 3.79 -16.78 24.76
C TYR A 381 4.02 -15.79 25.87
N THR A 382 5.29 -15.57 26.21
CA THR A 382 5.70 -14.52 27.14
C THR A 382 6.65 -13.57 26.45
N SER A 383 6.53 -12.27 26.77
CA SER A 383 7.51 -11.26 26.41
C SER A 383 8.08 -10.64 27.67
N THR A 384 9.39 -10.66 27.86
CA THR A 384 10.07 -10.27 29.12
C THR A 384 11.13 -9.21 28.82
N ILE A 385 11.21 -8.18 29.69
CA ILE A 385 12.28 -7.17 29.66
C ILE A 385 13.59 -7.83 30.12
N VAL A 386 14.62 -7.84 29.23
CA VAL A 386 15.89 -8.53 29.49
C VAL A 386 16.75 -7.75 30.47
N ARG A 387 16.98 -6.47 30.24
CA ARG A 387 17.90 -5.65 31.03
C ARG A 387 17.30 -5.31 32.38
N LYS A 388 18.04 -5.57 33.48
CA LYS A 388 17.56 -5.41 34.86
C LYS A 388 17.26 -3.95 35.22
N GLU A 389 17.99 -3.01 34.66
CA GLU A 389 17.85 -1.57 34.86
C GLU A 389 16.58 -1.02 34.22
N GLU A 390 16.09 -1.63 33.15
CA GLU A 390 14.88 -1.25 32.44
C GLU A 390 13.65 -1.81 33.17
N LYS A 391 12.75 -0.95 33.61
CA LYS A 391 11.61 -1.33 34.48
C LYS A 391 10.26 -1.27 33.75
N GLN A 392 10.22 -0.75 32.56
CA GLN A 392 8.99 -0.54 31.78
C GLN A 392 9.20 -0.97 30.32
N PHE A 393 8.16 -1.52 29.72
CA PHE A 393 8.18 -1.97 28.32
C PHE A 393 8.37 -0.84 27.34
N THR A 394 7.77 0.33 27.61
CA THR A 394 7.74 1.45 26.68
C THR A 394 9.12 1.99 26.32
N TYR A 395 10.11 1.82 27.20
CA TYR A 395 11.50 2.21 26.93
C TYR A 395 12.50 1.05 27.00
N ALA A 396 12.04 -0.18 27.18
CA ALA A 396 12.93 -1.34 27.15
C ALA A 396 13.61 -1.46 25.78
N THR A 397 14.92 -1.64 25.77
CA THR A 397 15.71 -1.74 24.54
C THR A 397 15.78 -3.17 24.01
N GLU A 398 15.61 -4.16 24.90
CA GLU A 398 15.68 -5.57 24.57
C GLU A 398 14.55 -6.35 25.25
N LEU A 399 13.80 -7.09 24.45
CA LEU A 399 12.74 -7.98 24.91
C LEU A 399 13.07 -9.41 24.49
N LYS A 400 12.82 -10.36 25.39
CA LYS A 400 12.90 -11.79 25.08
C LYS A 400 11.49 -12.34 24.97
N GLU A 401 11.15 -12.84 23.81
CA GLU A 401 9.93 -13.59 23.60
C GLU A 401 10.20 -15.09 23.76
N GLU A 402 9.27 -15.81 24.40
CA GLU A 402 9.39 -17.26 24.62
C GLU A 402 8.02 -17.92 24.52
N ARG A 403 7.91 -19.00 23.75
CA ARG A 403 6.75 -19.86 23.73
C ARG A 403 6.63 -20.62 25.05
N LEU A 404 5.51 -20.48 25.72
CA LEU A 404 5.28 -21.06 27.04
C LEU A 404 4.64 -22.44 26.98
N THR A 405 3.67 -22.65 26.06
CA THR A 405 2.99 -23.93 25.87
C THR A 405 3.30 -24.54 24.51
N ASN A 406 3.34 -25.88 24.46
CA ASN A 406 3.50 -26.66 23.23
C ASN A 406 2.50 -27.83 23.24
N SER A 407 1.22 -27.50 23.36
CA SER A 407 0.12 -28.46 23.39
C SER A 407 -0.37 -28.80 21.98
N LYS A 408 -0.95 -29.99 21.81
CA LYS A 408 -1.65 -30.37 20.56
C LYS A 408 -3.04 -29.75 20.46
N VAL A 409 -3.49 -29.03 21.47
CA VAL A 409 -4.76 -28.33 21.55
C VAL A 409 -4.55 -26.88 21.94
N ALA A 410 -5.52 -26.04 21.66
CA ALA A 410 -5.42 -24.60 21.85
C ALA A 410 -5.37 -24.20 23.34
N SER A 411 -4.56 -23.17 23.65
CA SER A 411 -4.37 -22.59 24.99
C SER A 411 -4.79 -21.11 24.98
N PHE A 412 -5.65 -20.72 25.95
CA PHE A 412 -6.28 -19.39 25.98
C PHE A 412 -6.25 -18.77 27.37
N GLN A 413 -6.53 -17.46 27.45
CA GLN A 413 -6.80 -16.70 28.67
C GLN A 413 -5.79 -16.90 29.78
N PRO A 414 -4.49 -16.68 29.54
CA PRO A 414 -3.46 -16.84 30.56
C PRO A 414 -3.57 -15.79 31.66
N GLN A 415 -3.37 -16.21 32.90
CA GLN A 415 -3.32 -15.35 34.08
C GLN A 415 -2.17 -15.76 34.98
N PHE A 416 -1.35 -14.80 35.43
CA PHE A 416 -0.28 -15.05 36.39
C PHE A 416 -0.84 -15.32 37.77
N SER A 417 -0.15 -16.20 38.52
CA SER A 417 -0.30 -16.31 39.97
C SER A 417 0.13 -15.02 40.68
N PRO A 418 -0.39 -14.72 41.86
CA PRO A 418 -0.01 -13.52 42.64
C PRO A 418 1.49 -13.41 42.94
N ASP A 419 2.19 -14.54 43.03
CA ASP A 419 3.64 -14.59 43.25
C ASP A 419 4.46 -14.61 41.95
N GLY A 420 3.78 -14.62 40.78
CA GLY A 420 4.39 -14.61 39.46
C GLY A 420 5.12 -15.89 39.04
N LYS A 421 4.97 -16.99 39.77
CA LYS A 421 5.69 -18.24 39.50
C LYS A 421 4.94 -19.19 38.56
N GLU A 422 3.64 -19.03 38.44
CA GLU A 422 2.76 -19.88 37.69
C GLU A 422 1.85 -19.08 36.77
N VAL A 423 1.36 -19.70 35.70
CA VAL A 423 0.33 -19.17 34.81
C VAL A 423 -0.81 -20.18 34.70
N ALA A 424 -2.02 -19.75 35.06
CA ALA A 424 -3.25 -20.48 34.83
C ALA A 424 -3.77 -20.17 33.42
N PHE A 425 -4.34 -21.17 32.75
CA PHE A 425 -4.89 -20.99 31.40
C PHE A 425 -5.98 -22.01 31.09
N LEU A 426 -6.80 -21.72 30.07
CA LEU A 426 -7.76 -22.65 29.51
C LEU A 426 -7.12 -23.46 28.40
N GLU A 427 -7.15 -24.78 28.51
CA GLU A 427 -6.78 -25.70 27.44
C GLU A 427 -8.03 -26.24 26.75
N ASN A 428 -8.09 -26.14 25.41
CA ASN A 428 -9.21 -26.59 24.57
C ASN A 428 -10.60 -26.14 25.06
N ARG A 429 -10.68 -25.05 25.85
CA ARG A 429 -11.90 -24.54 26.50
C ARG A 429 -12.62 -25.59 27.39
N THR A 430 -11.98 -26.71 27.66
CA THR A 430 -12.55 -27.82 28.45
C THR A 430 -11.78 -28.12 29.73
N ALA A 431 -10.58 -27.55 29.89
CA ALA A 431 -9.78 -27.76 31.10
C ALA A 431 -9.09 -26.48 31.57
N ILE A 432 -9.02 -26.29 32.88
CA ILE A 432 -8.15 -25.31 33.52
C ILE A 432 -6.84 -25.98 33.86
N ARG A 433 -5.76 -25.44 33.33
CA ARG A 433 -4.39 -25.89 33.58
C ARG A 433 -3.55 -24.81 34.22
N VAL A 434 -2.50 -25.22 34.91
CA VAL A 434 -1.49 -24.32 35.49
C VAL A 434 -0.13 -24.80 35.05
N ILE A 435 0.68 -23.89 34.50
CA ILE A 435 2.08 -24.14 34.16
C ILE A 435 3.00 -23.40 35.10
N ASN A 436 4.01 -24.10 35.63
CA ASN A 436 5.07 -23.48 36.41
C ASN A 436 6.13 -22.89 35.48
N LEU A 437 6.43 -21.61 35.63
CA LEU A 437 7.30 -20.89 34.71
C LEU A 437 8.76 -21.37 34.71
N LYS A 438 9.25 -21.85 35.86
CA LYS A 438 10.62 -22.33 36.00
C LYS A 438 10.79 -23.77 35.52
N SER A 439 9.95 -24.68 36.00
CA SER A 439 10.06 -26.11 35.68
C SER A 439 9.36 -26.48 34.38
N LYS A 440 8.50 -25.61 33.82
CA LYS A 440 7.61 -25.85 32.68
C LYS A 440 6.61 -27.00 32.90
N ALA A 441 6.52 -27.49 34.15
CA ALA A 441 5.56 -28.55 34.51
C ALA A 441 4.12 -28.01 34.44
N VAL A 442 3.23 -28.80 33.81
CA VAL A 442 1.81 -28.49 33.66
C VAL A 442 0.99 -29.42 34.53
N ARG A 443 0.08 -28.87 35.34
CA ARG A 443 -0.89 -29.62 36.12
C ARG A 443 -2.33 -29.26 35.72
N THR A 444 -3.23 -30.20 35.84
CA THR A 444 -4.67 -29.96 35.65
C THR A 444 -5.31 -29.53 36.95
N VAL A 445 -6.07 -28.46 36.91
CA VAL A 445 -6.86 -27.98 38.08
C VAL A 445 -8.29 -28.51 37.98
N MET A 446 -8.90 -28.42 36.76
CA MET A 446 -10.28 -28.84 36.54
C MET A 446 -10.47 -29.25 35.10
N VAL A 447 -11.34 -30.22 34.85
CA VAL A 447 -11.81 -30.62 33.54
C VAL A 447 -13.32 -30.46 33.53
N PHE A 448 -13.86 -29.83 32.49
CA PHE A 448 -15.30 -29.68 32.27
C PHE A 448 -15.81 -30.73 31.30
N PRO A 449 -17.01 -31.26 31.50
CA PRO A 449 -17.63 -32.14 30.51
C PRO A 449 -17.77 -31.40 29.15
N ALA A 450 -17.59 -32.12 28.06
CA ALA A 450 -17.55 -31.54 26.71
C ALA A 450 -18.83 -30.75 26.30
N ASN A 451 -19.97 -31.04 26.94
CA ASN A 451 -21.26 -30.42 26.64
C ASN A 451 -21.70 -29.40 27.72
N HIS A 452 -20.79 -28.93 28.58
CA HIS A 452 -21.18 -27.97 29.63
C HIS A 452 -21.35 -26.56 29.05
N PRO A 453 -22.56 -25.94 29.14
CA PRO A 453 -22.81 -24.62 28.51
C PRO A 453 -21.99 -23.47 29.07
N ALA A 454 -21.33 -23.63 30.21
CA ALA A 454 -20.52 -22.60 30.85
C ALA A 454 -19.10 -22.45 30.26
N VAL A 455 -18.65 -23.34 29.38
CA VAL A 455 -17.27 -23.38 28.86
C VAL A 455 -16.99 -22.25 27.85
N GLY A 456 -18.00 -21.53 27.41
CA GLY A 456 -17.86 -20.38 26.49
C GLY A 456 -17.64 -19.01 27.16
N ILE A 457 -17.73 -18.86 28.50
CA ILE A 457 -17.86 -17.56 29.19
C ILE A 457 -16.97 -17.48 30.45
N LEU A 458 -15.93 -18.26 30.59
CA LEU A 458 -15.08 -18.17 31.76
C LEU A 458 -14.05 -17.03 31.62
N GLY A 459 -14.42 -15.85 32.14
CA GLY A 459 -13.42 -14.90 32.61
C GLY A 459 -12.78 -15.49 33.88
N VAL A 460 -11.49 -15.81 33.83
CA VAL A 460 -10.73 -16.16 35.04
C VAL A 460 -10.47 -14.86 35.81
N ASN A 461 -11.41 -14.47 36.68
CA ASN A 461 -11.20 -13.38 37.61
C ASN A 461 -10.41 -13.91 38.80
N ALA A 462 -9.11 -13.59 38.88
CA ALA A 462 -8.33 -13.78 40.08
C ALA A 462 -8.83 -12.78 41.13
N VAL A 463 -9.66 -13.24 42.08
CA VAL A 463 -10.10 -12.42 43.19
C VAL A 463 -8.93 -12.31 44.17
N ARG A 464 -8.33 -11.11 44.31
CA ARG A 464 -7.38 -10.78 45.38
C ARG A 464 -8.13 -10.73 46.70
N ARG A 465 -7.84 -11.65 47.63
CA ARG A 465 -7.98 -11.41 49.07
C ARG A 465 -6.61 -11.10 49.65
N PRO A 466 -6.45 -10.07 50.49
CA PRO A 466 -5.16 -9.60 50.98
C PRO A 466 -4.41 -10.58 51.89
N ASP A 467 -5.08 -11.62 52.34
CA ASP A 467 -4.68 -12.51 53.46
C ASP A 467 -4.25 -13.93 53.03
N MET A 468 -4.17 -14.20 51.74
CA MET A 468 -3.74 -15.52 51.22
C MET A 468 -2.53 -15.43 50.31
N VAL A 469 -1.40 -15.86 50.78
CA VAL A 469 -0.14 -15.98 50.04
C VAL A 469 -0.15 -17.31 49.27
N GLY A 470 -0.10 -17.27 47.95
CA GLY A 470 0.42 -18.38 47.15
C GLY A 470 -0.56 -19.33 46.48
N GLU A 471 -1.90 -19.16 46.55
CA GLU A 471 -2.87 -20.04 45.82
C GLU A 471 -3.70 -19.29 44.80
N ILE A 472 -3.73 -19.81 43.55
CA ILE A 472 -4.73 -19.41 42.56
C ILE A 472 -6.06 -20.09 42.91
N ARG A 473 -7.03 -19.33 43.42
CA ARG A 473 -8.41 -19.78 43.48
C ARG A 473 -9.17 -19.29 42.26
N VAL A 474 -9.61 -20.23 41.45
CA VAL A 474 -10.48 -19.96 40.32
C VAL A 474 -11.92 -19.93 40.83
N VAL A 475 -12.55 -18.75 40.82
CA VAL A 475 -13.98 -18.63 41.12
C VAL A 475 -14.72 -18.76 39.81
N VAL A 476 -15.42 -19.87 39.63
CA VAL A 476 -16.36 -20.08 38.51
C VAL A 476 -17.71 -19.57 38.97
N PRO A 477 -18.30 -18.53 38.36
CA PRO A 477 -19.68 -18.17 38.67
C PRO A 477 -20.61 -19.24 38.17
N MET A 478 -21.17 -20.03 39.06
CA MET A 478 -22.27 -20.94 38.72
C MET A 478 -23.56 -20.15 38.62
N HIS A 479 -24.04 -19.94 37.43
CA HIS A 479 -25.45 -19.53 37.24
C HIS A 479 -26.34 -20.74 37.41
N PRO A 480 -27.39 -20.67 38.24
CA PRO A 480 -28.35 -21.78 38.38
C PRO A 480 -29.08 -22.01 37.05
N VAL A 481 -28.99 -23.24 36.56
CA VAL A 481 -29.78 -23.68 35.41
C VAL A 481 -31.26 -23.69 35.83
N ARG A 482 -32.03 -22.70 35.40
CA ARG A 482 -33.49 -22.78 35.45
C ARG A 482 -33.97 -23.53 34.24
N HIS A 483 -34.67 -24.63 34.49
CA HIS A 483 -35.41 -25.36 33.49
C HIS A 483 -36.34 -24.43 32.72
N ALA A 484 -36.33 -24.57 31.39
CA ALA A 484 -37.16 -23.83 30.49
C ALA A 484 -38.65 -24.14 30.72
N SER A 485 -39.42 -23.12 31.06
CA SER A 485 -40.84 -23.01 30.72
C SER A 485 -41.08 -21.63 30.15
N ARG A 486 -41.76 -21.62 29.03
CA ARG A 486 -42.21 -20.52 28.17
C ARG A 486 -42.44 -19.21 28.93
N ASP A 487 -41.69 -18.19 28.51
CA ASP A 487 -42.25 -16.87 28.21
C ASP A 487 -41.13 -15.95 27.69
N LEU A 488 -41.36 -15.45 26.49
CA LEU A 488 -40.51 -14.42 25.85
C LEU A 488 -40.69 -13.10 26.62
N GLN A 489 -39.65 -12.70 27.33
CA GLN A 489 -39.49 -11.28 27.69
C GLN A 489 -38.07 -10.83 27.36
N THR A 490 -38.04 -9.80 26.57
CA THR A 490 -36.88 -9.07 26.06
C THR A 490 -35.89 -8.71 27.16
N PHE A 491 -34.66 -9.28 27.09
CA PHE A 491 -33.53 -8.82 27.89
C PHE A 491 -32.76 -7.76 27.12
N HIS A 492 -32.81 -6.52 27.59
CA HIS A 492 -31.86 -5.47 27.22
C HIS A 492 -30.50 -5.80 27.77
N ALA A 493 -29.52 -6.02 26.91
CA ALA A 493 -28.12 -6.11 27.27
C ALA A 493 -27.64 -4.72 27.73
N ARG A 494 -27.44 -4.54 29.04
CA ARG A 494 -26.73 -3.37 29.56
C ARG A 494 -25.26 -3.46 29.15
N GLN A 495 -24.87 -2.60 28.26
CA GLN A 495 -23.49 -2.32 27.92
C GLN A 495 -22.82 -1.69 29.16
N VAL A 496 -21.90 -2.39 29.80
CA VAL A 496 -21.06 -1.83 30.84
C VAL A 496 -19.90 -1.11 30.17
N SER A 497 -20.04 0.21 30.02
CA SER A 497 -18.92 1.08 29.67
C SER A 497 -18.01 1.22 30.88
N LEU A 498 -16.79 0.64 30.82
CA LEU A 498 -15.78 0.83 31.85
C LEU A 498 -15.11 2.19 31.64
N CYS A 499 -15.60 3.21 32.36
CA CYS A 499 -14.92 4.51 32.46
C CYS A 499 -13.81 4.39 33.51
N VAL A 500 -12.54 4.39 33.12
CA VAL A 500 -11.42 4.45 34.05
C VAL A 500 -11.29 5.88 34.58
N CYS A 501 -11.95 6.17 35.71
CA CYS A 501 -11.75 7.41 36.47
C CYS A 501 -10.44 7.32 37.26
N LEU A 502 -9.38 7.99 36.79
CA LEU A 502 -8.21 8.29 37.60
C LEU A 502 -8.58 9.36 38.66
N LYS A 503 -8.64 9.00 39.93
CA LYS A 503 -8.78 9.96 41.02
C LYS A 503 -7.52 10.84 41.11
N ARG A 504 -7.62 12.07 40.58
CA ARG A 504 -6.88 13.22 41.13
C ARG A 504 -7.76 13.87 42.18
N GLY A 505 -7.17 14.22 43.32
CA GLY A 505 -7.85 14.83 44.44
C GLY A 505 -8.62 16.09 44.06
N GLN A 506 -9.76 16.20 44.68
CA GLN A 506 -10.64 17.37 44.85
C GLN A 506 -10.78 18.35 43.70
N ALA A 507 -11.90 18.20 42.96
CA ALA A 507 -12.72 19.34 42.52
C ALA A 507 -14.06 18.84 41.90
N GLN A 508 -15.09 19.25 42.56
CA GLN A 508 -16.52 19.47 42.19
C GLN A 508 -17.12 18.73 40.98
N ARG A 509 -18.17 17.95 41.30
CA ARG A 509 -19.21 17.44 40.39
C ARG A 509 -19.86 18.56 39.59
N LYS A 510 -20.01 18.39 38.29
CA LYS A 510 -21.12 18.86 37.49
C LYS A 510 -21.65 17.71 36.66
N GLU A 511 -22.87 17.32 36.93
CA GLU A 511 -23.67 16.40 36.14
C GLU A 511 -24.10 17.10 34.85
N HIS A 512 -23.88 16.46 33.71
CA HIS A 512 -24.63 16.80 32.51
C HIS A 512 -25.36 15.54 32.02
N HIS A 513 -26.69 15.61 32.16
CA HIS A 513 -27.62 14.73 31.48
C HIS A 513 -27.53 14.97 29.96
N TYR A 514 -27.42 13.93 29.19
CA TYR A 514 -27.82 13.93 27.80
C TYR A 514 -29.05 13.02 27.65
N LYS A 515 -30.13 13.66 27.17
CA LYS A 515 -31.38 13.05 26.74
C LYS A 515 -31.19 12.43 25.34
N ASP A 516 -31.91 11.33 25.14
CA ASP A 516 -32.12 10.63 23.88
C ASP A 516 -32.63 11.53 22.74
N VAL A 517 -32.09 11.30 21.55
CA VAL A 517 -32.85 11.23 20.29
C VAL A 517 -32.15 10.14 19.41
#